data_96e34fcd684bcd4be67d590a7ebc218b
#
_entry.id   96e34fcd684bcd4be67d590a7ebc218b
#
_cell.length_a   1.000
_cell.length_b   1.000
_cell.length_c   1.000
_cell.angle_alpha   90.00
_cell.angle_beta   90.00
_cell.angle_gamma   90.00
#
_symmetry.space_group_name_H-M   'P 1'
#
loop_
_entity.id
_entity.type
_entity.pdbx_description
1 polymer ?
#
loop_
_entity_poly.entity_id
_entity_poly.type
_entity_poly.pdbx_seq_one_letter_code
_entity_poly.pdbx_strand_id
1 'polypeptide(L)'
;MESTHNVLGTIQESLAQASRRAAAADRPYVTLSYAQSIDGSIACRPGRPLALSCREAMVFTHTLRSIHDGILVGIGTILADNPLLTVRHVSGKSPRPIVVDGRIRFPADAQALQHHRKMPWIATAEEPDTERERALVKAGVKVLHIPFDRDGLIDLTLLLMQLRELKIRSLMVEGGAQIITSFLKHRLVDQLVLTMAPVYIGGMQAVWPLQLNPFNPPRLENMSWEMCGSDLVMRADITWREP
;
A
#
# COMPACT_ATOMS: atom_id res chain seq x y z
N MET A 1 2.77 9.47 -33.56
CA MET A 1 1.59 9.56 -32.66
C MET A 1 2.12 9.45 -31.24
N GLU A 2 2.44 10.60 -30.66
CA GLU A 2 2.86 10.68 -29.26
C GLU A 2 1.61 10.54 -28.38
N SER A 3 1.40 9.35 -27.88
CA SER A 3 0.48 9.14 -26.78
C SER A 3 1.18 9.65 -25.53
N THR A 4 0.95 10.92 -25.18
CA THR A 4 1.30 11.46 -23.86
C THR A 4 0.47 10.71 -22.83
N HIS A 5 1.02 9.63 -22.30
CA HIS A 5 0.39 8.84 -21.28
C HIS A 5 0.47 9.60 -19.94
N ASN A 6 -0.57 10.34 -19.62
CA ASN A 6 -0.74 10.97 -18.33
C ASN A 6 -1.13 9.87 -17.31
N VAL A 7 -0.14 9.19 -16.76
CA VAL A 7 -0.34 8.11 -15.75
C VAL A 7 -1.17 8.63 -14.57
N LEU A 8 -0.87 9.82 -14.08
CA LEU A 8 -1.61 10.41 -12.96
C LEU A 8 -3.07 10.70 -13.32
N GLY A 9 -3.34 11.23 -14.50
CA GLY A 9 -4.71 11.48 -14.99
C GLY A 9 -5.53 10.20 -15.06
N THR A 10 -4.95 9.13 -15.58
CA THR A 10 -5.61 7.82 -15.64
C THR A 10 -5.93 7.28 -14.24
N ILE A 11 -5.03 7.45 -13.27
CA ILE A 11 -5.27 7.05 -11.87
C ILE A 11 -6.42 7.87 -11.27
N GLN A 12 -6.44 9.18 -11.47
CA GLN A 12 -7.50 10.07 -10.97
C GLN A 12 -8.86 9.71 -11.56
N GLU A 13 -8.93 9.38 -12.85
CA GLU A 13 -10.15 8.91 -13.51
C GLU A 13 -10.64 7.58 -12.92
N SER A 14 -9.74 6.62 -12.70
CA SER A 14 -10.07 5.33 -12.05
C SER A 14 -10.64 5.53 -10.65
N LEU A 15 -10.01 6.38 -9.82
CA LEU A 15 -10.51 6.72 -8.49
C LEU A 15 -11.86 7.44 -8.53
N ALA A 16 -12.08 8.35 -9.48
CA ALA A 16 -13.35 9.04 -9.66
C ALA A 16 -14.47 8.08 -10.10
N GLN A 17 -14.18 7.11 -10.97
CA GLN A 17 -15.13 6.06 -11.36
C GLN A 17 -15.44 5.15 -10.18
N ALA A 18 -14.43 4.69 -9.43
CA ALA A 18 -14.62 3.91 -8.22
C ALA A 18 -15.46 4.65 -7.18
N SER A 19 -15.23 5.95 -7.01
CA SER A 19 -16.01 6.80 -6.10
C SER A 19 -17.49 6.89 -6.51
N ARG A 20 -17.80 6.94 -7.81
CA ARG A 20 -19.18 6.94 -8.33
C ARG A 20 -19.89 5.59 -8.12
N ARG A 21 -19.16 4.48 -8.19
CA ARG A 21 -19.67 3.12 -7.93
C ARG A 21 -19.66 2.76 -6.44
N ALA A 22 -19.14 3.62 -5.60
CA ALA A 22 -18.89 3.37 -4.18
C ALA A 22 -20.13 3.04 -3.34
N ALA A 23 -21.35 3.39 -3.78
CA ALA A 23 -22.58 3.03 -3.04
C ALA A 23 -22.82 1.51 -2.98
N ALA A 24 -22.34 0.75 -3.97
CA ALA A 24 -22.48 -0.70 -4.07
C ALA A 24 -21.20 -1.48 -3.71
N ALA A 25 -20.09 -0.77 -3.43
CA ALA A 25 -18.82 -1.43 -3.10
C ALA A 25 -18.76 -1.77 -1.60
N ASP A 26 -18.40 -2.98 -1.31
CA ASP A 26 -18.17 -3.51 0.06
C ASP A 26 -16.77 -3.22 0.61
N ARG A 27 -15.81 -2.82 -0.25
CA ARG A 27 -14.43 -2.47 0.13
C ARG A 27 -13.93 -1.20 -0.56
N PRO A 28 -12.85 -0.58 -0.07
CA PRO A 28 -12.16 0.51 -0.77
C PRO A 28 -11.62 0.08 -2.14
N TYR A 29 -11.49 1.02 -3.07
CA TYR A 29 -10.66 0.84 -4.27
C TYR A 29 -9.19 0.83 -3.87
N VAL A 30 -8.47 -0.22 -4.25
CA VAL A 30 -7.09 -0.48 -3.82
C VAL A 30 -6.10 -0.19 -4.93
N THR A 31 -5.22 0.77 -4.68
CA THR A 31 -4.03 1.06 -5.50
C THR A 31 -2.81 0.44 -4.81
N LEU A 32 -2.24 -0.60 -5.40
CA LEU A 32 -0.95 -1.14 -4.96
C LEU A 32 0.16 -0.31 -5.57
N SER A 33 0.96 0.37 -4.76
CA SER A 33 2.03 1.25 -5.24
C SER A 33 3.34 0.97 -4.51
N TYR A 34 4.40 0.65 -5.27
CA TYR A 34 5.74 0.46 -4.70
C TYR A 34 6.82 0.76 -5.73
N ALA A 35 8.04 1.00 -5.25
CA ALA A 35 9.22 1.14 -6.07
C ALA A 35 10.09 -0.11 -5.98
N GLN A 36 10.69 -0.52 -7.10
CA GLN A 36 11.64 -1.62 -7.17
C GLN A 36 12.77 -1.31 -8.14
N SER A 37 13.85 -2.06 -8.03
CA SER A 37 14.91 -2.13 -9.04
C SER A 37 14.45 -2.92 -10.28
N ILE A 38 15.26 -2.92 -11.36
CA ILE A 38 14.95 -3.69 -12.58
C ILE A 38 14.84 -5.20 -12.29
N ASP A 39 15.59 -5.72 -11.32
CA ASP A 39 15.55 -7.12 -10.90
C ASP A 39 14.44 -7.42 -9.86
N GLY A 40 13.52 -6.48 -9.60
CA GLY A 40 12.37 -6.67 -8.71
C GLY A 40 12.67 -6.50 -7.22
N SER A 41 13.84 -6.02 -6.85
CA SER A 41 14.23 -5.87 -5.45
C SER A 41 13.72 -4.54 -4.86
N ILE A 42 13.21 -4.57 -3.62
CA ILE A 42 12.77 -3.38 -2.87
C ILE A 42 13.74 -2.97 -1.76
N ALA A 43 14.69 -3.82 -1.42
CA ALA A 43 15.74 -3.56 -0.44
C ALA A 43 16.93 -4.49 -0.69
N CYS A 44 18.12 -4.14 -0.21
CA CYS A 44 19.28 -5.05 -0.25
C CYS A 44 19.05 -6.28 0.62
N ARG A 45 18.43 -6.10 1.78
CA ARG A 45 18.11 -7.16 2.75
C ARG A 45 17.00 -6.70 3.71
N PRO A 46 16.30 -7.63 4.40
CA PRO A 46 15.28 -7.28 5.38
C PRO A 46 15.79 -6.30 6.45
N GLY A 47 14.97 -5.32 6.83
CA GLY A 47 15.29 -4.34 7.86
C GLY A 47 16.32 -3.28 7.46
N ARG A 48 16.74 -3.23 6.19
CA ARG A 48 17.60 -2.17 5.66
C ARG A 48 16.92 -1.46 4.50
N PRO A 49 16.26 -0.33 4.77
CA PRO A 49 15.60 0.46 3.75
C PRO A 49 16.59 0.96 2.70
N LEU A 50 16.12 1.10 1.48
CA LEU A 50 16.88 1.63 0.37
C LEU A 50 16.03 2.68 -0.35
N ALA A 51 16.54 3.91 -0.45
CA ALA A 51 15.91 4.94 -1.26
C ALA A 51 16.15 4.62 -2.75
N LEU A 52 15.14 4.03 -3.38
CA LEU A 52 15.19 3.62 -4.79
C LEU A 52 14.77 4.74 -5.73
N SER A 53 13.71 5.48 -5.35
CA SER A 53 13.08 6.46 -6.22
C SER A 53 13.89 7.75 -6.32
N CYS A 54 14.04 8.28 -7.54
CA CYS A 54 14.54 9.62 -7.76
C CYS A 54 13.57 10.69 -7.21
N ARG A 55 13.98 11.95 -7.23
CA ARG A 55 13.19 13.06 -6.68
C ARG A 55 11.83 13.21 -7.35
N GLU A 56 11.78 13.11 -8.67
CA GLU A 56 10.57 13.25 -9.49
C GLU A 56 9.58 12.13 -9.19
N ALA A 57 10.05 10.89 -9.08
CA ALA A 57 9.24 9.74 -8.69
C ALA A 57 8.74 9.85 -7.23
N MET A 58 9.53 10.45 -6.34
CA MET A 58 9.08 10.77 -4.98
C MET A 58 7.95 11.82 -4.99
N VAL A 59 8.04 12.86 -5.83
CA VAL A 59 6.96 13.85 -6.01
C VAL A 59 5.70 13.15 -6.52
N PHE A 60 5.82 12.26 -7.50
CA PHE A 60 4.72 11.46 -8.03
C PHE A 60 4.06 10.62 -6.92
N THR A 61 4.84 9.88 -6.13
CA THR A 61 4.35 9.08 -4.99
C THR A 61 3.58 9.94 -3.98
N HIS A 62 4.09 11.14 -3.66
CA HIS A 62 3.39 12.06 -2.76
C HIS A 62 2.10 12.64 -3.36
N THR A 63 2.05 12.80 -4.68
CA THR A 63 0.82 13.15 -5.38
C THR A 63 -0.21 12.02 -5.25
N LEU A 64 0.20 10.76 -5.44
CA LEU A 64 -0.68 9.60 -5.20
C LEU A 64 -1.22 9.58 -3.78
N ARG A 65 -0.37 9.80 -2.77
CA ARG A 65 -0.83 9.87 -1.38
C ARG A 65 -1.90 10.93 -1.17
N SER A 66 -1.78 12.08 -1.85
CA SER A 66 -2.70 13.20 -1.68
C SER A 66 -4.11 12.97 -2.20
N ILE A 67 -4.29 12.02 -3.11
CA ILE A 67 -5.56 11.68 -3.76
C ILE A 67 -6.23 10.42 -3.20
N HIS A 68 -5.62 9.77 -2.19
CA HIS A 68 -6.20 8.61 -1.51
C HIS A 68 -6.70 8.97 -0.09
N ASP A 69 -7.74 8.27 0.37
CA ASP A 69 -8.26 8.45 1.73
C ASP A 69 -7.37 7.81 2.79
N GLY A 70 -6.82 6.63 2.49
CA GLY A 70 -5.95 5.86 3.36
C GLY A 70 -4.64 5.43 2.70
N ILE A 71 -3.61 5.22 3.52
CA ILE A 71 -2.33 4.63 3.16
C ILE A 71 -2.07 3.44 4.07
N LEU A 72 -1.82 2.27 3.50
CA LEU A 72 -1.60 1.02 4.25
C LEU A 72 -0.19 0.51 4.06
N VAL A 73 0.44 0.16 5.19
CA VAL A 73 1.73 -0.53 5.24
C VAL A 73 1.69 -1.68 6.25
N GLY A 74 2.60 -2.62 6.11
CA GLY A 74 2.84 -3.63 7.15
C GLY A 74 3.72 -3.10 8.27
N ILE A 75 3.63 -3.71 9.45
CA ILE A 75 4.48 -3.35 10.61
C ILE A 75 5.97 -3.46 10.29
N GLY A 76 6.37 -4.37 9.41
CA GLY A 76 7.76 -4.48 8.97
C GLY A 76 8.32 -3.19 8.37
N THR A 77 7.52 -2.44 7.62
CA THR A 77 7.88 -1.13 7.05
C THR A 77 8.06 -0.08 8.15
N ILE A 78 7.18 -0.07 9.15
CA ILE A 78 7.32 0.85 10.31
C ILE A 78 8.62 0.57 11.07
N LEU A 79 8.92 -0.69 11.34
CA LEU A 79 10.11 -1.09 12.10
C LEU A 79 11.43 -0.88 11.33
N ALA A 80 11.40 -0.99 10.00
CA ALA A 80 12.59 -0.82 9.16
C ALA A 80 12.87 0.65 8.83
N ASP A 81 11.84 1.39 8.43
CA ASP A 81 11.98 2.70 7.77
C ASP A 81 11.50 3.85 8.66
N ASN A 82 10.72 3.57 9.71
CA ASN A 82 10.04 4.56 10.57
C ASN A 82 9.44 5.72 9.75
N PRO A 83 8.56 5.44 8.75
CA PRO A 83 8.11 6.45 7.80
C PRO A 83 7.06 7.38 8.41
N LEU A 84 7.03 8.63 7.93
CA LEU A 84 6.01 9.61 8.30
C LEU A 84 4.62 9.30 7.71
N LEU A 85 4.53 8.59 6.59
CA LEU A 85 3.31 8.28 5.84
C LEU A 85 2.47 9.53 5.46
N THR A 86 3.12 10.68 5.33
CA THR A 86 2.51 11.98 5.04
C THR A 86 2.76 12.43 3.61
N VAL A 87 1.99 13.43 3.17
CA VAL A 87 2.26 14.23 1.96
C VAL A 87 3.20 15.37 2.34
N ARG A 88 4.37 15.49 1.66
CA ARG A 88 5.40 16.49 1.94
C ARG A 88 5.95 17.21 0.71
N HIS A 89 6.04 16.50 -0.42
CA HIS A 89 6.67 17.04 -1.62
C HIS A 89 5.71 17.76 -2.57
N VAL A 90 4.42 17.75 -2.25
CA VAL A 90 3.36 18.45 -2.99
C VAL A 90 2.36 19.06 -2.01
N SER A 91 1.55 19.99 -2.48
CA SER A 91 0.38 20.46 -1.74
C SER A 91 -0.71 19.39 -1.76
N GLY A 92 -1.33 19.14 -0.61
CA GLY A 92 -2.41 18.16 -0.51
C GLY A 92 -2.66 17.67 0.91
N LYS A 93 -3.72 16.87 1.07
CA LYS A 93 -4.07 16.27 2.36
C LYS A 93 -3.36 14.93 2.52
N SER A 94 -2.76 14.70 3.68
CA SER A 94 -2.22 13.37 3.99
C SER A 94 -3.34 12.35 4.15
N PRO A 95 -3.20 11.13 3.59
CA PRO A 95 -4.14 10.03 3.80
C PRO A 95 -4.14 9.56 5.26
N ARG A 96 -5.11 8.77 5.67
CA ARG A 96 -5.12 8.10 6.98
C ARG A 96 -4.09 6.98 7.00
N PRO A 97 -3.09 6.97 7.91
CA PRO A 97 -2.18 5.84 8.06
C PRO A 97 -2.92 4.62 8.62
N ILE A 98 -2.70 3.46 8.02
CA ILE A 98 -3.22 2.16 8.44
C ILE A 98 -2.04 1.21 8.47
N VAL A 99 -1.83 0.54 9.60
CA VAL A 99 -0.71 -0.40 9.81
C VAL A 99 -1.26 -1.77 10.11
N VAL A 100 -0.88 -2.76 9.32
CA VAL A 100 -1.20 -4.17 9.59
C VAL A 100 -0.14 -4.72 10.54
N ASP A 101 -0.56 -5.00 11.78
CA ASP A 101 0.32 -5.43 12.87
C ASP A 101 -0.36 -6.46 13.77
N GLY A 102 -0.41 -7.70 13.33
CA GLY A 102 -1.12 -8.78 14.04
C GLY A 102 -0.68 -9.05 15.48
N ARG A 103 0.39 -8.42 15.98
CA ARG A 103 0.96 -8.67 17.33
C ARG A 103 1.24 -7.41 18.13
N ILE A 104 0.73 -6.27 17.71
CA ILE A 104 0.92 -4.96 18.40
C ILE A 104 2.41 -4.68 18.68
N ARG A 105 3.23 -4.69 17.62
CA ARG A 105 4.66 -4.35 17.69
C ARG A 105 4.93 -2.87 17.38
N PHE A 106 3.88 -2.11 17.06
CA PHE A 106 3.97 -0.71 16.66
C PHE A 106 4.67 0.11 17.75
N PRO A 107 5.78 0.83 17.43
CA PRO A 107 6.55 1.57 18.42
C PRO A 107 5.81 2.84 18.88
N ALA A 108 5.88 3.14 20.17
CA ALA A 108 5.29 4.35 20.73
C ALA A 108 5.99 5.65 20.26
N ASP A 109 7.21 5.54 19.77
CA ASP A 109 8.04 6.63 19.24
C ASP A 109 8.02 6.69 17.70
N ALA A 110 7.13 5.94 17.05
CA ALA A 110 7.01 5.96 15.59
C ALA A 110 6.69 7.36 15.06
N GLN A 111 7.42 7.80 14.00
CA GLN A 111 7.19 9.10 13.37
C GLN A 111 5.75 9.28 12.87
N ALA A 112 5.13 8.22 12.39
CA ALA A 112 3.72 8.23 11.99
C ALA A 112 2.76 8.54 13.15
N LEU A 113 3.13 8.25 14.40
CA LEU A 113 2.35 8.59 15.59
C LEU A 113 2.61 10.05 16.01
N GLN A 114 3.87 10.48 16.03
CA GLN A 114 4.27 11.77 16.59
C GLN A 114 4.03 12.95 15.65
N HIS A 115 4.15 12.73 14.34
CA HIS A 115 4.18 13.82 13.35
C HIS A 115 3.03 13.79 12.34
N HIS A 116 2.13 12.81 12.39
CA HIS A 116 0.99 12.76 11.48
C HIS A 116 -0.22 13.45 12.10
N ARG A 117 -0.90 14.34 11.32
CA ARG A 117 -2.12 15.03 11.80
C ARG A 117 -3.31 14.09 12.04
N LYS A 118 -3.35 12.95 11.35
CA LYS A 118 -4.37 11.91 11.53
C LYS A 118 -3.72 10.75 12.27
N MET A 119 -4.17 10.42 13.47
CA MET A 119 -3.65 9.27 14.22
C MET A 119 -3.73 7.98 13.41
N PRO A 120 -2.68 7.14 13.45
CA PRO A 120 -2.70 5.85 12.77
C PRO A 120 -3.84 4.95 13.25
N TRP A 121 -4.32 4.09 12.36
CA TRP A 121 -5.15 2.94 12.71
C TRP A 121 -4.29 1.70 12.63
N ILE A 122 -4.37 0.83 13.63
CA ILE A 122 -3.60 -0.40 13.69
C ILE A 122 -4.55 -1.58 13.60
N ALA A 123 -4.41 -2.39 12.53
CA ALA A 123 -5.14 -3.63 12.38
C ALA A 123 -4.34 -4.76 13.06
N THR A 124 -4.93 -5.35 14.09
CA THR A 124 -4.33 -6.42 14.90
C THR A 124 -5.27 -7.62 14.98
N ALA A 125 -4.76 -8.75 15.50
CA ALA A 125 -5.58 -9.93 15.74
C ALA A 125 -6.63 -9.70 16.83
N GLU A 126 -7.66 -10.52 16.82
CA GLU A 126 -8.65 -10.60 17.90
C GLU A 126 -8.04 -11.32 19.12
N GLU A 127 -7.20 -10.64 19.85
CA GLU A 127 -6.65 -11.13 21.10
C GLU A 127 -7.06 -10.21 22.27
N PRO A 128 -7.06 -10.72 23.51
CA PRO A 128 -7.45 -9.91 24.65
C PRO A 128 -6.53 -8.71 24.84
N ASP A 129 -7.11 -7.66 25.38
CA ASP A 129 -6.48 -6.38 25.73
C ASP A 129 -5.10 -6.57 26.36
N THR A 130 -4.06 -6.08 25.68
CA THR A 130 -2.69 -6.08 26.17
C THR A 130 -2.32 -4.71 26.72
N GLU A 131 -1.30 -4.67 27.58
CA GLU A 131 -0.75 -3.40 28.09
C GLU A 131 -0.29 -2.49 26.94
N ARG A 132 0.28 -3.07 25.87
CA ARG A 132 0.70 -2.33 24.66
C ARG A 132 -0.48 -1.71 23.94
N GLU A 133 -1.57 -2.45 23.78
CA GLU A 133 -2.79 -1.94 23.16
C GLU A 133 -3.35 -0.77 23.96
N ARG A 134 -3.48 -0.92 25.27
CA ARG A 134 -3.94 0.17 26.16
C ARG A 134 -3.08 1.42 26.03
N ALA A 135 -1.77 1.27 25.94
CA ALA A 135 -0.85 2.40 25.73
C ALA A 135 -1.09 3.12 24.40
N LEU A 136 -1.29 2.37 23.29
CA LEU A 136 -1.58 2.93 21.99
C LEU A 136 -2.95 3.64 21.96
N VAL A 137 -3.98 3.05 22.53
CA VAL A 137 -5.32 3.67 22.63
C VAL A 137 -5.25 4.95 23.45
N LYS A 138 -4.50 4.96 24.57
CA LYS A 138 -4.26 6.17 25.38
C LYS A 138 -3.54 7.27 24.58
N ALA A 139 -2.67 6.89 23.65
CA ALA A 139 -2.01 7.83 22.71
C ALA A 139 -2.92 8.30 21.57
N GLY A 140 -4.19 7.86 21.50
CA GLY A 140 -5.17 8.25 20.49
C GLY A 140 -5.18 7.38 19.24
N VAL A 141 -4.46 6.27 19.23
CA VAL A 141 -4.48 5.29 18.14
C VAL A 141 -5.80 4.53 18.16
N LYS A 142 -6.41 4.33 16.98
CA LYS A 142 -7.54 3.43 16.82
C LYS A 142 -7.02 2.02 16.52
N VAL A 143 -7.35 1.07 17.36
CA VAL A 143 -7.06 -0.35 17.14
C VAL A 143 -8.28 -0.99 16.47
N LEU A 144 -8.04 -1.77 15.42
CA LEU A 144 -9.03 -2.53 14.67
C LEU A 144 -8.72 -4.01 14.87
N HIS A 145 -9.62 -4.72 15.56
CA HIS A 145 -9.50 -6.16 15.77
C HIS A 145 -10.03 -6.90 14.55
N ILE A 146 -9.16 -7.65 13.89
CA ILE A 146 -9.44 -8.40 12.66
C ILE A 146 -8.99 -9.85 12.89
N PRO A 147 -9.81 -10.86 12.62
CA PRO A 147 -9.40 -12.25 12.77
C PRO A 147 -8.23 -12.60 11.84
N PHE A 148 -7.55 -13.66 12.15
CA PHE A 148 -6.56 -14.25 11.26
C PHE A 148 -7.24 -15.01 10.12
N ASP A 149 -6.61 -14.97 8.96
CA ASP A 149 -6.92 -15.85 7.85
C ASP A 149 -6.36 -17.28 8.08
N ARG A 150 -6.52 -18.14 7.07
CA ARG A 150 -6.05 -19.54 7.12
C ARG A 150 -4.51 -19.68 7.15
N ASP A 151 -3.80 -18.65 6.77
CA ASP A 151 -2.33 -18.60 6.79
C ASP A 151 -1.79 -18.01 8.11
N GLY A 152 -2.68 -17.66 9.06
CA GLY A 152 -2.31 -17.05 10.34
C GLY A 152 -1.89 -15.60 10.22
N LEU A 153 -2.35 -14.91 9.17
CA LEU A 153 -2.16 -13.48 8.93
C LEU A 153 -3.49 -12.75 9.15
N ILE A 154 -3.45 -11.44 9.35
CA ILE A 154 -4.65 -10.60 9.42
C ILE A 154 -5.48 -10.79 8.13
N ASP A 155 -6.77 -11.10 8.26
CA ASP A 155 -7.69 -11.20 7.13
C ASP A 155 -7.86 -9.84 6.46
N LEU A 156 -7.18 -9.65 5.32
CA LEU A 156 -7.20 -8.39 4.59
C LEU A 156 -8.56 -8.09 3.97
N THR A 157 -9.37 -9.12 3.68
CA THR A 157 -10.72 -8.92 3.13
C THR A 157 -11.62 -8.29 4.19
N LEU A 158 -11.64 -8.84 5.39
CA LEU A 158 -12.39 -8.28 6.51
C LEU A 158 -11.87 -6.90 6.93
N LEU A 159 -10.56 -6.70 6.90
CA LEU A 159 -9.96 -5.38 7.14
C LEU A 159 -10.49 -4.36 6.13
N LEU A 160 -10.48 -4.67 4.83
CA LEU A 160 -10.97 -3.74 3.81
C LEU A 160 -12.46 -3.42 3.98
N MET A 161 -13.29 -4.40 4.32
CA MET A 161 -14.72 -4.17 4.61
C MET A 161 -14.88 -3.20 5.79
N GLN A 162 -14.16 -3.41 6.88
CA GLN A 162 -14.20 -2.51 8.04
C GLN A 162 -13.68 -1.11 7.71
N LEU A 163 -12.62 -1.00 6.92
CA LEU A 163 -12.12 0.30 6.44
C LEU A 163 -13.18 1.03 5.61
N ARG A 164 -13.94 0.31 4.82
CA ARG A 164 -15.03 0.87 4.02
C ARG A 164 -16.15 1.45 4.91
N GLU A 165 -16.56 0.75 5.95
CA GLU A 165 -17.50 1.23 6.95
C GLU A 165 -16.99 2.51 7.64
N LEU A 166 -15.69 2.59 7.88
CA LEU A 166 -14.98 3.75 8.43
C LEU A 166 -14.75 4.88 7.41
N LYS A 167 -15.41 4.82 6.24
CA LYS A 167 -15.41 5.85 5.19
C LYS A 167 -14.08 5.99 4.45
N ILE A 168 -13.20 5.01 4.49
CA ILE A 168 -12.09 4.89 3.54
C ILE A 168 -12.66 4.36 2.23
N ARG A 169 -12.63 5.15 1.17
CA ARG A 169 -13.16 4.79 -0.16
C ARG A 169 -12.06 4.39 -1.12
N SER A 170 -10.87 4.97 -0.94
CA SER A 170 -9.67 4.70 -1.71
C SER A 170 -8.50 4.42 -0.78
N LEU A 171 -7.74 3.36 -1.06
CA LEU A 171 -6.63 2.89 -0.26
C LEU A 171 -5.38 2.74 -1.12
N MET A 172 -4.32 3.45 -0.77
CA MET A 172 -2.99 3.24 -1.33
C MET A 172 -2.24 2.24 -0.45
N VAL A 173 -1.80 1.13 -1.02
CA VAL A 173 -0.98 0.11 -0.33
C VAL A 173 0.46 0.29 -0.78
N GLU A 174 1.34 0.70 0.13
CA GLU A 174 2.76 0.96 -0.18
C GLU A 174 3.71 -0.19 0.18
N GLY A 175 3.22 -1.19 0.90
CA GLY A 175 3.98 -2.42 1.00
C GLY A 175 4.66 -2.72 2.35
N GLY A 176 5.83 -3.20 2.27
CA GLY A 176 6.63 -4.33 2.51
C GLY A 176 6.22 -5.59 1.70
N ALA A 177 7.21 -6.42 1.37
CA ALA A 177 7.02 -7.60 0.52
C ALA A 177 5.86 -8.50 0.96
N GLN A 178 5.69 -8.72 2.27
CA GLN A 178 4.60 -9.54 2.79
C GLN A 178 3.23 -8.94 2.47
N ILE A 179 3.05 -7.63 2.64
CA ILE A 179 1.79 -6.93 2.35
C ILE A 179 1.51 -6.96 0.85
N ILE A 180 2.51 -6.63 0.01
CA ILE A 180 2.39 -6.68 -1.45
C ILE A 180 1.94 -8.08 -1.89
N THR A 181 2.64 -9.11 -1.40
CA THR A 181 2.33 -10.52 -1.72
C THR A 181 0.94 -10.91 -1.27
N SER A 182 0.53 -10.55 -0.03
CA SER A 182 -0.79 -10.89 0.50
C SER A 182 -1.91 -10.23 -0.29
N PHE A 183 -1.79 -8.94 -0.64
CA PHE A 183 -2.80 -8.27 -1.48
C PHE A 183 -2.94 -8.91 -2.86
N LEU A 184 -1.84 -9.32 -3.48
CA LEU A 184 -1.85 -10.04 -4.75
C LEU A 184 -2.42 -11.45 -4.60
N LYS A 185 -2.01 -12.21 -3.57
CA LYS A 185 -2.50 -13.57 -3.31
C LYS A 185 -4.02 -13.61 -3.12
N HIS A 186 -4.57 -12.66 -2.38
CA HIS A 186 -6.01 -12.56 -2.10
C HIS A 186 -6.80 -11.79 -3.16
N ARG A 187 -6.18 -11.39 -4.30
CA ARG A 187 -6.81 -10.67 -5.41
C ARG A 187 -7.50 -9.36 -4.99
N LEU A 188 -6.87 -8.65 -4.05
CA LEU A 188 -7.43 -7.43 -3.44
C LEU A 188 -6.94 -6.12 -4.09
N VAL A 189 -6.24 -6.21 -5.22
CA VAL A 189 -5.69 -5.06 -5.94
C VAL A 189 -6.53 -4.74 -7.16
N ASP A 190 -6.98 -3.48 -7.28
CA ASP A 190 -7.73 -2.97 -8.43
C ASP A 190 -6.79 -2.38 -9.49
N GLN A 191 -5.76 -1.64 -9.06
CA GLN A 191 -4.71 -1.13 -9.96
C GLN A 191 -3.32 -1.23 -9.33
N LEU A 192 -2.34 -1.40 -10.19
CA LEU A 192 -0.91 -1.36 -9.85
C LEU A 192 -0.32 -0.02 -10.30
N VAL A 193 0.50 0.59 -9.46
CA VAL A 193 1.40 1.70 -9.80
C VAL A 193 2.80 1.29 -9.41
N LEU A 194 3.62 0.98 -10.39
CA LEU A 194 4.98 0.46 -10.19
C LEU A 194 6.01 1.51 -10.63
N THR A 195 6.89 1.88 -9.70
CA THR A 195 8.08 2.68 -10.02
C THR A 195 9.28 1.74 -10.20
N MET A 196 9.93 1.81 -11.34
CA MET A 196 11.15 1.05 -11.63
C MET A 196 12.36 1.98 -11.67
N ALA A 197 13.26 1.82 -10.68
CA ALA A 197 14.54 2.47 -10.67
C ALA A 197 15.53 1.74 -11.59
N PRO A 198 16.37 2.45 -12.37
CA PRO A 198 17.27 1.85 -13.36
C PRO A 198 18.54 1.28 -12.70
N VAL A 199 18.38 0.43 -11.70
CA VAL A 199 19.47 -0.20 -10.92
C VAL A 199 19.22 -1.69 -10.74
N TYR A 200 20.28 -2.46 -10.54
CA TYR A 200 20.27 -3.86 -10.10
C TYR A 200 20.69 -3.93 -8.65
N ILE A 201 20.00 -4.70 -7.82
CA ILE A 201 20.29 -4.83 -6.39
C ILE A 201 20.61 -6.27 -6.01
N GLY A 202 19.92 -7.27 -6.60
CA GLY A 202 20.05 -8.67 -6.22
C GLY A 202 19.64 -8.94 -4.77
N GLY A 203 18.62 -8.22 -4.29
CA GLY A 203 18.21 -8.19 -2.90
C GLY A 203 16.85 -8.83 -2.63
N MET A 204 16.10 -8.25 -1.69
CA MET A 204 14.78 -8.73 -1.28
C MET A 204 13.74 -8.38 -2.35
N GLN A 205 13.09 -9.40 -2.90
CA GLN A 205 12.05 -9.25 -3.91
C GLN A 205 10.79 -8.60 -3.35
N ALA A 206 10.13 -7.75 -4.17
CA ALA A 206 8.87 -7.11 -3.84
C ALA A 206 7.74 -8.12 -3.64
N VAL A 207 7.71 -9.16 -4.46
CA VAL A 207 6.67 -10.20 -4.47
C VAL A 207 7.32 -11.54 -4.19
N TRP A 208 6.80 -12.25 -3.19
CA TRP A 208 7.18 -13.61 -2.88
C TRP A 208 6.40 -14.62 -3.74
N PRO A 209 6.78 -15.91 -3.77
CA PRO A 209 6.06 -16.91 -4.55
C PRO A 209 4.57 -16.93 -4.21
N LEU A 210 3.73 -16.62 -5.20
CA LEU A 210 2.28 -16.53 -5.05
C LEU A 210 1.56 -17.89 -5.14
N GLN A 211 2.29 -18.95 -5.52
CA GLN A 211 1.73 -20.30 -5.75
C GLN A 211 0.52 -20.30 -6.70
N LEU A 212 0.57 -19.44 -7.72
CA LEU A 212 -0.49 -19.30 -8.71
C LEU A 212 -0.50 -20.48 -9.68
N ASN A 213 -1.66 -20.74 -10.27
CA ASN A 213 -1.75 -21.62 -11.42
C ASN A 213 -0.92 -21.02 -12.59
N PRO A 214 0.14 -21.71 -13.05
CA PRO A 214 1.03 -21.17 -14.09
C PRO A 214 0.31 -20.97 -15.43
N PHE A 215 -0.81 -21.66 -15.65
CA PHE A 215 -1.62 -21.52 -16.88
C PHE A 215 -2.61 -20.35 -16.83
N ASN A 216 -2.78 -19.72 -15.66
CA ASN A 216 -3.72 -18.63 -15.48
C ASN A 216 -3.15 -17.54 -14.54
N PRO A 217 -2.01 -16.93 -14.87
CA PRO A 217 -1.47 -15.82 -14.08
C PRO A 217 -2.37 -14.58 -14.19
N PRO A 218 -2.34 -13.68 -13.18
CA PRO A 218 -2.97 -12.37 -13.31
C PRO A 218 -2.38 -11.61 -14.50
N ARG A 219 -3.21 -10.85 -15.20
CA ARG A 219 -2.78 -10.02 -16.32
C ARG A 219 -2.82 -8.54 -15.95
N LEU A 220 -1.91 -7.80 -16.55
CA LEU A 220 -1.91 -6.35 -16.50
C LEU A 220 -2.57 -5.84 -17.78
N GLU A 221 -3.62 -5.04 -17.63
CA GLU A 221 -4.39 -4.46 -18.74
C GLU A 221 -4.42 -2.94 -18.62
N ASN A 222 -4.79 -2.26 -19.69
CA ASN A 222 -4.88 -0.79 -19.75
C ASN A 222 -3.60 -0.10 -19.24
N MET A 223 -2.45 -0.62 -19.64
CA MET A 223 -1.16 -0.13 -19.19
C MET A 223 -0.87 1.27 -19.71
N SER A 224 -0.37 2.13 -18.84
CA SER A 224 0.25 3.41 -19.19
C SER A 224 1.55 3.58 -18.43
N TRP A 225 2.51 4.31 -18.99
CA TRP A 225 3.81 4.56 -18.36
C TRP A 225 4.35 5.94 -18.74
N GLU A 226 5.17 6.48 -17.85
CA GLU A 226 5.87 7.73 -18.09
C GLU A 226 7.22 7.74 -17.38
N MET A 227 8.15 8.53 -17.88
CA MET A 227 9.42 8.78 -17.18
C MET A 227 9.23 9.86 -16.13
N CYS A 228 9.59 9.53 -14.88
CA CYS A 228 9.66 10.47 -13.76
C CYS A 228 11.14 10.66 -13.39
N GLY A 229 11.81 11.63 -13.97
CA GLY A 229 13.26 11.77 -13.85
C GLY A 229 13.98 10.58 -14.47
N SER A 230 14.78 9.86 -13.69
CA SER A 230 15.48 8.65 -14.12
C SER A 230 14.61 7.39 -14.04
N ASP A 231 13.49 7.44 -13.34
CA ASP A 231 12.68 6.26 -13.04
C ASP A 231 11.52 6.12 -14.03
N LEU A 232 11.15 4.88 -14.33
CA LEU A 232 9.95 4.58 -15.10
C LEU A 232 8.78 4.32 -14.14
N VAL A 233 7.70 5.07 -14.28
CA VAL A 233 6.44 4.81 -13.56
C VAL A 233 5.45 4.15 -14.51
N MET A 234 4.91 3.00 -14.12
CA MET A 234 3.90 2.26 -14.85
C MET A 234 2.61 2.16 -14.02
N ARG A 235 1.48 2.33 -14.68
CA ARG A 235 0.14 2.06 -14.15
C ARG A 235 -0.52 0.96 -14.97
N ALA A 236 -1.21 0.03 -14.31
CA ALA A 236 -2.02 -0.99 -14.96
C ALA A 236 -3.23 -1.40 -14.09
N ASP A 237 -4.29 -1.88 -14.72
CA ASP A 237 -5.33 -2.65 -14.04
C ASP A 237 -4.86 -4.10 -13.87
N ILE A 238 -5.20 -4.73 -12.74
CA ILE A 238 -4.92 -6.15 -12.52
C ILE A 238 -6.20 -6.93 -12.75
N THR A 239 -6.17 -7.84 -13.70
CA THR A 239 -7.28 -8.73 -14.01
C THR A 239 -6.95 -10.17 -13.64
N TRP A 240 -7.90 -10.82 -12.99
CA TRP A 240 -7.82 -12.20 -12.57
C TRP A 240 -8.82 -13.01 -13.42
N ARG A 241 -8.33 -13.92 -14.24
CA ARG A 241 -9.23 -14.84 -14.95
C ARG A 241 -9.79 -15.84 -13.96
N GLU A 242 -11.08 -16.09 -14.05
CA GLU A 242 -11.68 -17.22 -13.34
C GLU A 242 -11.11 -18.54 -13.89
N PRO A 243 -10.95 -19.55 -13.03
CA PRO A 243 -10.42 -20.86 -13.45
C PRO A 243 -11.32 -21.55 -14.47
#